data_e8052c558e7524721fe80d3fd678b3f9
#
_entry.id   e8052c558e7524721fe80d3fd678b3f9
#
_cell.length_a   1.000
_cell.length_b   1.000
_cell.length_c   1.000
_cell.angle_alpha   90.00
_cell.angle_beta   90.00
_cell.angle_gamma   90.00
#
_symmetry.space_group_name_H-M   'P 1'
#
loop_
_entity.id
_entity.type
_entity.pdbx_description
1 polymer ?
#
loop_
_entity_poly.entity_id
_entity_poly.type
_entity_poly.pdbx_seq_one_letter_code
_entity_poly.pdbx_strand_id
1 'polypeptide(L)'
;MTAIPIHTDAVIVGAGPVGLFQAFQLGLQDIRCHIIDALPHAGGQCMELYPDKPIYDIPGIPLCTGRELVAQLQTQIKPFAPTFHLNQEVTEVTRLEDGLLSVHTSASQHFICKTLFVAAGVGAFQARKLAVEGAPALEGTHVHYRLGDTSRFGGQDVVVLGGEESAVVAALQLIHASHANASTQSHTTSEAPRSVTLMHRRDVFSADPVLLQAMRDAVADGSLQLQIGQPTGLVATEGQLHTVQIATPDGHTLDRPVQQLVAFLGLSPKLGPIANWGLAMERKQLVVNTESFATDVPGIFAVGDINTYPGKKKLILCGFHEATLAAFGAAAIVHPTRKTLLQYTTTSTELHRLLGLV
;
A
#
# COMPACT_ATOMS: atom_id res chain seq x y z
N MET A 1 -21.71 -19.71 5.68
CA MET A 1 -21.84 -19.26 7.08
C MET A 1 -21.55 -17.79 7.08
N THR A 2 -22.50 -16.92 7.44
CA THR A 2 -22.25 -15.48 7.62
C THR A 2 -21.31 -15.30 8.81
N ALA A 3 -20.17 -14.65 8.58
CA ALA A 3 -19.23 -14.34 9.67
C ALA A 3 -19.92 -13.51 10.76
N ILE A 4 -19.64 -13.81 12.02
CA ILE A 4 -20.14 -13.02 13.15
C ILE A 4 -19.53 -11.61 13.03
N PRO A 5 -20.34 -10.53 13.03
CA PRO A 5 -19.81 -9.19 12.88
C PRO A 5 -18.92 -8.77 14.06
N ILE A 6 -17.85 -8.04 13.75
CA ILE A 6 -16.99 -7.41 14.75
C ILE A 6 -17.60 -6.05 15.10
N HIS A 7 -18.01 -5.88 16.36
CA HIS A 7 -18.54 -4.61 16.86
C HIS A 7 -17.41 -3.71 17.38
N THR A 8 -17.38 -2.46 16.91
CA THR A 8 -16.36 -1.48 17.32
C THR A 8 -16.92 -0.06 17.32
N ASP A 9 -16.21 0.89 17.91
CA ASP A 9 -16.61 2.30 17.84
C ASP A 9 -16.25 2.91 16.48
N ALA A 10 -15.08 2.56 15.92
CA ALA A 10 -14.60 3.14 14.68
C ALA A 10 -13.90 2.12 13.77
N VAL A 11 -14.04 2.33 12.46
CA VAL A 11 -13.23 1.67 11.43
C VAL A 11 -12.47 2.75 10.65
N ILE A 12 -11.18 2.55 10.42
CA ILE A 12 -10.33 3.40 9.58
C ILE A 12 -9.98 2.63 8.30
N VAL A 13 -10.24 3.20 7.15
CA VAL A 13 -9.90 2.66 5.83
C VAL A 13 -8.65 3.35 5.32
N GLY A 14 -7.54 2.64 5.34
CA GLY A 14 -6.21 3.13 4.97
C GLY A 14 -5.27 3.26 6.17
N ALA A 15 -4.14 2.55 6.12
CA ALA A 15 -3.07 2.55 7.12
C ALA A 15 -1.88 3.44 6.72
N GLY A 16 -2.11 4.46 5.87
CA GLY A 16 -1.13 5.48 5.54
C GLY A 16 -0.85 6.41 6.73
N PRO A 17 0.07 7.39 6.62
CA PRO A 17 0.42 8.28 7.72
C PRO A 17 -0.79 8.95 8.38
N VAL A 18 -1.76 9.39 7.58
CA VAL A 18 -2.98 10.05 8.09
C VAL A 18 -3.89 9.07 8.81
N GLY A 19 -4.06 7.84 8.30
CA GLY A 19 -4.85 6.80 8.96
C GLY A 19 -4.23 6.34 10.28
N LEU A 20 -2.90 6.22 10.34
CA LEU A 20 -2.19 5.94 11.59
C LEU A 20 -2.38 7.07 12.61
N PHE A 21 -2.23 8.33 12.18
CA PHE A 21 -2.45 9.46 13.07
C PHE A 21 -3.93 9.61 13.47
N GLN A 22 -4.86 9.23 12.59
CA GLN A 22 -6.29 9.15 12.94
C GLN A 22 -6.53 8.18 14.10
N ALA A 23 -5.89 7.02 14.10
CA ALA A 23 -5.99 6.06 15.21
C ALA A 23 -5.46 6.64 16.52
N PHE A 24 -4.37 7.41 16.48
CA PHE A 24 -3.87 8.14 17.65
C PHE A 24 -4.89 9.14 18.19
N GLN A 25 -5.46 9.95 17.30
CA GLN A 25 -6.45 10.97 17.68
C GLN A 25 -7.74 10.36 18.24
N LEU A 26 -8.19 9.22 17.68
CA LEU A 26 -9.32 8.46 18.22
C LEU A 26 -9.02 7.90 19.62
N GLY A 27 -7.83 7.36 19.81
CA GLY A 27 -7.39 6.86 21.10
C GLY A 27 -7.39 7.96 22.18
N LEU A 28 -6.99 9.18 21.85
CA LEU A 28 -7.08 10.34 22.77
C LEU A 28 -8.55 10.69 23.15
N GLN A 29 -9.51 10.32 22.30
CA GLN A 29 -10.95 10.50 22.56
C GLN A 29 -11.61 9.27 23.20
N ASP A 30 -10.83 8.24 23.60
CA ASP A 30 -11.34 6.98 24.15
C ASP A 30 -12.25 6.23 23.15
N ILE A 31 -11.88 6.26 21.86
CA ILE A 31 -12.57 5.59 20.75
C ILE A 31 -11.71 4.44 20.25
N ARG A 32 -12.19 3.21 20.41
CA ARG A 32 -11.52 2.02 19.89
C ARG A 32 -11.71 1.90 18.39
N CYS A 33 -10.63 1.56 17.66
CA CYS A 33 -10.69 1.45 16.22
C CYS A 33 -10.01 0.21 15.65
N HIS A 34 -10.49 -0.22 14.50
CA HIS A 34 -9.86 -1.17 13.61
C HIS A 34 -9.36 -0.44 12.36
N ILE A 35 -8.17 -0.80 11.88
CA ILE A 35 -7.55 -0.21 10.68
C ILE A 35 -7.54 -1.28 9.59
N ILE A 36 -8.13 -0.97 8.43
CA ILE A 36 -8.20 -1.88 7.28
C ILE A 36 -7.39 -1.27 6.15
N ASP A 37 -6.49 -2.06 5.55
CA ASP A 37 -5.69 -1.62 4.39
C ASP A 37 -5.56 -2.73 3.34
N ALA A 38 -5.63 -2.34 2.07
CA ALA A 38 -5.44 -3.25 0.94
C ALA A 38 -4.00 -3.74 0.80
N LEU A 39 -3.03 -3.01 1.35
CA LEU A 39 -1.62 -3.39 1.35
C LEU A 39 -1.32 -4.43 2.44
N PRO A 40 -0.30 -5.29 2.24
CA PRO A 40 0.13 -6.25 3.25
C PRO A 40 0.89 -5.62 4.43
N HIS A 41 1.13 -4.32 4.39
CA HIS A 41 1.84 -3.55 5.42
C HIS A 41 1.23 -2.16 5.57
N ALA A 42 1.41 -1.56 6.75
CA ALA A 42 1.05 -0.17 6.99
C ALA A 42 2.07 0.79 6.36
N GLY A 43 1.63 2.03 6.11
CA GLY A 43 2.47 3.13 5.62
C GLY A 43 1.99 3.76 4.31
N GLY A 44 1.08 3.11 3.56
CA GLY A 44 0.48 3.66 2.35
C GLY A 44 1.51 4.20 1.36
N GLN A 45 1.30 5.43 0.84
CA GLN A 45 2.18 6.06 -0.15
C GLN A 45 3.64 6.17 0.31
N CYS A 46 3.90 6.44 1.58
CA CYS A 46 5.24 6.58 2.12
C CYS A 46 6.06 5.29 1.96
N MET A 47 5.43 4.13 2.15
CA MET A 47 6.11 2.84 2.01
C MET A 47 6.11 2.32 0.57
N GLU A 48 5.07 2.60 -0.22
CA GLU A 48 4.95 2.11 -1.60
C GLU A 48 5.74 2.92 -2.63
N LEU A 49 5.86 4.24 -2.45
CA LEU A 49 6.41 5.11 -3.48
C LEU A 49 7.77 5.72 -3.14
N TYR A 50 8.02 5.97 -1.84
CA TYR A 50 9.23 6.69 -1.43
C TYR A 50 9.69 6.33 0.00
N PRO A 51 9.88 5.03 0.33
CA PRO A 51 10.21 4.62 1.69
C PRO A 51 11.50 5.24 2.22
N ASP A 52 12.48 5.43 1.37
CA ASP A 52 13.83 5.89 1.74
C ASP A 52 14.14 7.33 1.25
N LYS A 53 13.15 8.02 0.63
CA LYS A 53 13.30 9.42 0.24
C LYS A 53 13.11 10.35 1.43
N PRO A 54 13.90 11.44 1.51
CA PRO A 54 13.81 12.41 2.59
C PRO A 54 12.51 13.25 2.50
N ILE A 55 11.88 13.44 3.64
CA ILE A 55 10.71 14.30 3.87
C ILE A 55 11.14 15.42 4.82
N TYR A 56 10.84 16.67 4.48
CA TYR A 56 11.31 17.86 5.20
C TYR A 56 10.18 18.69 5.80
N ASP A 57 8.91 18.38 5.49
CA ASP A 57 7.73 19.19 5.82
C ASP A 57 6.85 18.57 6.91
N ILE A 58 7.43 17.73 7.78
CA ILE A 58 6.75 17.24 8.99
C ILE A 58 7.11 18.15 10.16
N PRO A 59 6.13 18.84 10.77
CA PRO A 59 6.37 19.77 11.87
C PRO A 59 7.14 19.11 13.03
N GLY A 60 8.21 19.75 13.47
CA GLY A 60 9.06 19.25 14.57
C GLY A 60 10.04 18.14 14.19
N ILE A 61 9.99 17.65 12.95
CA ILE A 61 10.94 16.66 12.42
C ILE A 61 11.65 17.30 11.22
N PRO A 62 12.87 17.84 11.38
CA PRO A 62 13.57 18.55 10.30
C PRO A 62 13.86 17.70 9.07
N LEU A 63 14.04 16.40 9.28
CA LEU A 63 14.29 15.40 8.25
C LEU A 63 13.88 14.02 8.76
N CYS A 64 13.11 13.29 7.97
CA CYS A 64 12.89 11.85 8.13
C CYS A 64 12.64 11.22 6.75
N THR A 65 12.82 9.91 6.66
CA THR A 65 12.38 9.13 5.51
C THR A 65 10.91 8.72 5.64
N GLY A 66 10.30 8.26 4.56
CA GLY A 66 8.94 7.71 4.60
C GLY A 66 8.83 6.55 5.59
N ARG A 67 9.82 5.67 5.63
CA ARG A 67 9.93 4.53 6.55
C ARG A 67 10.02 4.96 8.01
N GLU A 68 10.88 5.93 8.31
CA GLU A 68 11.05 6.47 9.66
C GLU A 68 9.78 7.15 10.16
N LEU A 69 9.11 7.94 9.33
CA LEU A 69 7.83 8.56 9.68
C LEU A 69 6.78 7.50 10.04
N VAL A 70 6.64 6.46 9.23
CA VAL A 70 5.69 5.38 9.47
C VAL A 70 6.02 4.63 10.77
N ALA A 71 7.30 4.32 11.03
CA ALA A 71 7.74 3.66 12.25
C ALA A 71 7.44 4.50 13.50
N GLN A 72 7.63 5.82 13.44
CA GLN A 72 7.30 6.75 14.53
C GLN A 72 5.79 6.79 14.78
N LEU A 73 4.96 6.90 13.74
CA LEU A 73 3.51 6.87 13.86
C LEU A 73 2.99 5.54 14.42
N GLN A 74 3.53 4.41 13.98
CA GLN A 74 3.21 3.11 14.55
C GLN A 74 3.59 3.01 16.04
N THR A 75 4.72 3.62 16.42
CA THR A 75 5.11 3.70 17.83
C THR A 75 4.14 4.58 18.64
N GLN A 76 3.70 5.69 18.07
CA GLN A 76 2.77 6.64 18.70
C GLN A 76 1.40 6.04 19.00
N ILE A 77 0.91 5.11 18.16
CA ILE A 77 -0.41 4.47 18.37
C ILE A 77 -0.36 3.23 19.28
N LYS A 78 0.81 2.69 19.61
CA LYS A 78 0.94 1.47 20.44
C LYS A 78 0.14 1.49 21.73
N PRO A 79 0.09 2.60 22.51
CA PRO A 79 -0.67 2.63 23.74
C PRO A 79 -2.17 2.37 23.57
N PHE A 80 -2.74 2.66 22.41
CA PHE A 80 -4.16 2.50 22.11
C PHE A 80 -4.49 1.14 21.45
N ALA A 81 -3.46 0.36 21.09
CA ALA A 81 -3.55 -1.00 20.56
C ALA A 81 -4.61 -1.18 19.45
N PRO A 82 -4.64 -0.35 18.38
CA PRO A 82 -5.58 -0.56 17.30
C PRO A 82 -5.34 -1.91 16.61
N THR A 83 -6.43 -2.56 16.17
CA THR A 83 -6.31 -3.83 15.44
C THR A 83 -6.16 -3.59 13.95
N PHE A 84 -5.12 -4.16 13.34
CA PHE A 84 -4.86 -4.07 11.91
C PHE A 84 -5.47 -5.25 11.15
N HIS A 85 -6.08 -4.96 10.02
CA HIS A 85 -6.62 -5.88 9.03
C HIS A 85 -5.99 -5.54 7.68
N LEU A 86 -4.81 -6.08 7.45
CA LEU A 86 -4.02 -5.82 6.24
C LEU A 86 -4.36 -6.81 5.13
N ASN A 87 -3.91 -6.49 3.90
CA ASN A 87 -4.13 -7.31 2.71
C ASN A 87 -5.61 -7.56 2.40
N GLN A 88 -6.48 -6.61 2.74
CA GLN A 88 -7.91 -6.66 2.44
C GLN A 88 -8.48 -5.27 2.19
N GLU A 89 -9.40 -5.18 1.24
CA GLU A 89 -10.05 -3.95 0.83
C GLU A 89 -11.47 -3.90 1.42
N VAL A 90 -11.90 -2.71 1.85
CA VAL A 90 -13.31 -2.49 2.19
C VAL A 90 -14.11 -2.44 0.89
N THR A 91 -15.01 -3.40 0.72
CA THR A 91 -15.79 -3.60 -0.52
C THR A 91 -17.12 -2.88 -0.48
N GLU A 92 -17.75 -2.82 0.70
CA GLU A 92 -19.09 -2.25 0.86
C GLU A 92 -19.20 -1.54 2.20
N VAL A 93 -19.91 -0.42 2.19
CA VAL A 93 -20.28 0.34 3.38
C VAL A 93 -21.77 0.69 3.26
N THR A 94 -22.56 0.31 4.26
CA THR A 94 -24.01 0.57 4.30
C THR A 94 -24.39 1.16 5.64
N ARG A 95 -25.20 2.22 5.65
CA ARG A 95 -25.78 2.77 6.87
C ARG A 95 -27.04 2.00 7.24
N LEU A 96 -27.09 1.48 8.47
CA LEU A 96 -28.22 0.73 9.01
C LEU A 96 -29.31 1.67 9.55
N GLU A 97 -30.51 1.13 9.80
CA GLU A 97 -31.66 1.88 10.31
C GLU A 97 -31.43 2.46 11.71
N ASP A 98 -30.63 1.80 12.55
CA ASP A 98 -30.22 2.25 13.88
C ASP A 98 -29.11 3.33 13.85
N GLY A 99 -28.64 3.68 12.66
CA GLY A 99 -27.62 4.68 12.43
C GLY A 99 -26.18 4.14 12.50
N LEU A 100 -25.98 2.86 12.81
CA LEU A 100 -24.68 2.20 12.73
C LEU A 100 -24.26 1.99 11.26
N LEU A 101 -23.00 1.70 11.06
CA LEU A 101 -22.42 1.41 9.74
C LEU A 101 -22.05 -0.07 9.67
N SER A 102 -22.51 -0.73 8.62
CA SER A 102 -22.10 -2.08 8.23
C SER A 102 -20.98 -1.99 7.21
N VAL A 103 -19.83 -2.63 7.47
CA VAL A 103 -18.62 -2.55 6.65
C VAL A 103 -18.17 -3.97 6.31
N HIS A 104 -18.06 -4.28 5.01
CA HIS A 104 -17.59 -5.56 4.51
C HIS A 104 -16.24 -5.45 3.84
N THR A 105 -15.43 -6.52 3.92
CA THR A 105 -14.12 -6.56 3.30
C THR A 105 -13.98 -7.70 2.29
N SER A 106 -12.96 -7.60 1.43
CA SER A 106 -12.60 -8.63 0.44
C SER A 106 -12.18 -9.96 1.07
N ALA A 107 -11.80 -9.96 2.36
CA ALA A 107 -11.51 -11.16 3.14
C ALA A 107 -12.74 -11.73 3.87
N SER A 108 -13.97 -11.33 3.46
CA SER A 108 -15.22 -11.75 4.07
C SER A 108 -15.37 -11.39 5.55
N GLN A 109 -14.64 -10.39 6.04
CA GLN A 109 -14.86 -9.84 7.36
C GLN A 109 -16.03 -8.84 7.32
N HIS A 110 -16.76 -8.78 8.43
CA HIS A 110 -17.90 -7.89 8.61
C HIS A 110 -17.74 -7.11 9.92
N PHE A 111 -17.84 -5.78 9.84
CA PHE A 111 -17.78 -4.89 10.99
C PHE A 111 -19.10 -4.13 11.13
N ILE A 112 -19.50 -3.91 12.38
CA ILE A 112 -20.56 -2.97 12.74
C ILE A 112 -19.92 -1.89 13.60
N CYS A 113 -19.97 -0.64 13.14
CA CYS A 113 -19.32 0.47 13.82
C CYS A 113 -20.20 1.72 13.90
N LYS A 114 -19.89 2.62 14.84
CA LYS A 114 -20.57 3.92 14.99
C LYS A 114 -20.04 4.94 13.99
N THR A 115 -18.74 4.86 13.65
CA THR A 115 -18.05 5.83 12.80
C THR A 115 -17.07 5.14 11.85
N LEU A 116 -16.93 5.71 10.64
CA LEU A 116 -16.00 5.27 9.61
C LEU A 116 -15.11 6.43 9.18
N PHE A 117 -13.80 6.21 9.09
CA PHE A 117 -12.83 7.19 8.62
C PHE A 117 -12.20 6.72 7.32
N VAL A 118 -12.43 7.45 6.25
CA VAL A 118 -11.82 7.17 4.95
C VAL A 118 -10.49 7.93 4.87
N ALA A 119 -9.38 7.23 5.12
CA ALA A 119 -8.00 7.74 5.05
C ALA A 119 -7.22 7.09 3.90
N ALA A 120 -7.93 6.75 2.81
CA ALA A 120 -7.44 5.91 1.71
C ALA A 120 -6.48 6.63 0.74
N GLY A 121 -6.07 7.87 1.05
CA GLY A 121 -5.12 8.64 0.23
C GLY A 121 -5.65 8.89 -1.18
N VAL A 122 -4.94 8.44 -2.20
CA VAL A 122 -5.39 8.52 -3.59
C VAL A 122 -6.10 7.24 -4.07
N GLY A 123 -6.45 6.35 -3.15
CA GLY A 123 -7.00 5.02 -3.39
C GLY A 123 -5.93 3.92 -3.29
N ALA A 124 -6.35 2.68 -3.47
CA ALA A 124 -5.45 1.54 -3.43
C ALA A 124 -4.45 1.59 -4.58
N PHE A 125 -3.17 1.40 -4.26
CA PHE A 125 -2.11 1.30 -5.27
C PHE A 125 -2.18 -0.07 -5.93
N GLN A 126 -2.75 -0.10 -7.11
CA GLN A 126 -2.75 -1.30 -7.94
C GLN A 126 -1.63 -1.23 -8.95
N ALA A 127 -0.86 -2.31 -9.07
CA ALA A 127 0.12 -2.43 -10.14
C ALA A 127 -0.57 -2.29 -11.50
N ARG A 128 0.01 -1.51 -12.39
CA ARG A 128 -0.43 -1.48 -13.78
C ARG A 128 -0.26 -2.85 -14.38
N LYS A 129 -1.37 -3.39 -14.88
CA LYS A 129 -1.35 -4.73 -15.46
C LYS A 129 -0.65 -4.73 -16.81
N LEU A 130 0.01 -5.83 -17.11
CA LEU A 130 0.60 -6.07 -18.43
C LEU A 130 -0.51 -6.20 -19.45
N ALA A 131 -0.54 -5.29 -20.40
CA ALA A 131 -1.54 -5.22 -21.48
C ALA A 131 -1.13 -6.10 -22.67
N VAL A 132 -0.94 -7.40 -22.42
CA VAL A 132 -0.56 -8.40 -23.42
C VAL A 132 -1.55 -9.56 -23.32
N GLU A 133 -1.94 -10.11 -24.46
CA GLU A 133 -2.86 -11.25 -24.54
C GLU A 133 -2.32 -12.44 -23.73
N GLY A 134 -3.19 -13.12 -22.99
CA GLY A 134 -2.84 -14.24 -22.11
C GLY A 134 -2.32 -13.82 -20.71
N ALA A 135 -1.86 -12.59 -20.51
CA ALA A 135 -1.32 -12.18 -19.22
C ALA A 135 -2.31 -12.30 -18.03
N PRO A 136 -3.60 -11.95 -18.17
CA PRO A 136 -4.57 -12.12 -17.08
C PRO A 136 -4.74 -13.57 -16.61
N ALA A 137 -4.68 -14.55 -17.53
CA ALA A 137 -4.84 -15.96 -17.19
C ALA A 137 -3.63 -16.53 -16.43
N LEU A 138 -2.46 -15.89 -16.52
CA LEU A 138 -1.20 -16.28 -15.90
C LEU A 138 -0.91 -15.49 -14.62
N GLU A 139 -1.77 -14.55 -14.26
CA GLU A 139 -1.57 -13.71 -13.07
C GLU A 139 -1.55 -14.54 -11.79
N GLY A 140 -0.55 -14.25 -10.95
CA GLY A 140 -0.33 -14.93 -9.67
C GLY A 140 0.39 -16.28 -9.78
N THR A 141 0.39 -16.92 -10.93
CA THR A 141 1.08 -18.18 -11.20
C THR A 141 2.41 -18.00 -11.94
N HIS A 142 2.40 -17.25 -13.03
CA HIS A 142 3.56 -17.00 -13.90
C HIS A 142 3.81 -15.50 -14.17
N VAL A 143 2.78 -14.66 -14.04
CA VAL A 143 2.88 -13.20 -14.18
C VAL A 143 2.62 -12.56 -12.82
N HIS A 144 3.60 -11.85 -12.31
CA HIS A 144 3.59 -11.22 -10.99
C HIS A 144 3.80 -9.72 -11.12
N TYR A 145 3.21 -8.95 -10.20
CA TYR A 145 3.34 -7.49 -10.15
C TYR A 145 4.07 -7.02 -8.88
N ARG A 146 4.60 -7.95 -8.12
CA ARG A 146 5.48 -7.79 -6.94
C ARG A 146 6.44 -8.97 -6.90
N LEU A 147 7.65 -8.76 -6.41
CA LEU A 147 8.65 -9.83 -6.33
C LEU A 147 8.22 -10.93 -5.34
N GLY A 148 7.79 -10.54 -4.14
CA GLY A 148 7.39 -11.49 -3.09
C GLY A 148 8.54 -12.38 -2.65
N ASP A 149 8.22 -13.64 -2.30
CA ASP A 149 9.21 -14.64 -1.92
C ASP A 149 9.99 -15.11 -3.15
N THR A 150 11.32 -14.91 -3.14
CA THR A 150 12.21 -15.26 -4.25
C THR A 150 12.43 -16.75 -4.42
N SER A 151 12.15 -17.56 -3.39
CA SER A 151 12.31 -19.02 -3.45
C SER A 151 11.44 -19.69 -4.52
N ARG A 152 10.33 -19.08 -4.86
CA ARG A 152 9.39 -19.55 -5.91
C ARG A 152 9.98 -19.54 -7.32
N PHE A 153 11.08 -18.83 -7.55
CA PHE A 153 11.72 -18.69 -8.87
C PHE A 153 12.88 -19.65 -9.09
N GLY A 154 13.14 -20.56 -8.14
CA GLY A 154 14.26 -21.51 -8.21
C GLY A 154 14.24 -22.35 -9.48
N GLY A 155 15.41 -22.50 -10.12
CA GLY A 155 15.60 -23.30 -11.33
C GLY A 155 14.90 -22.77 -12.60
N GLN A 156 14.25 -21.59 -12.55
CA GLN A 156 13.44 -21.04 -13.63
C GLN A 156 14.10 -19.84 -14.31
N ASP A 157 13.74 -19.60 -15.57
CA ASP A 157 14.10 -18.37 -16.29
C ASP A 157 13.12 -17.27 -15.91
N VAL A 158 13.64 -16.17 -15.36
CA VAL A 158 12.84 -15.06 -14.84
C VAL A 158 13.08 -13.81 -15.69
N VAL A 159 12.02 -13.18 -16.16
CA VAL A 159 12.06 -11.86 -16.77
C VAL A 159 11.50 -10.83 -15.79
N VAL A 160 12.30 -9.83 -15.44
CA VAL A 160 11.89 -8.64 -14.70
C VAL A 160 11.63 -7.52 -15.69
N LEU A 161 10.39 -7.05 -15.78
CA LEU A 161 9.96 -6.02 -16.72
C LEU A 161 9.79 -4.69 -15.99
N GLY A 162 10.58 -3.69 -16.37
CA GLY A 162 10.48 -2.32 -15.85
C GLY A 162 11.76 -1.53 -16.02
N GLY A 163 11.67 -0.21 -15.88
CA GLY A 163 12.82 0.71 -16.03
C GLY A 163 13.05 1.60 -14.80
N GLU A 164 12.26 1.45 -13.76
CA GLU A 164 12.40 2.21 -12.51
C GLU A 164 13.13 1.40 -11.45
N GLU A 165 13.50 2.05 -10.36
CA GLU A 165 14.28 1.50 -9.25
C GLU A 165 13.76 0.16 -8.74
N SER A 166 12.44 0.00 -8.61
CA SER A 166 11.83 -1.26 -8.15
C SER A 166 12.16 -2.47 -9.04
N ALA A 167 12.27 -2.26 -10.36
CA ALA A 167 12.65 -3.33 -11.29
C ALA A 167 14.14 -3.65 -11.17
N VAL A 168 14.99 -2.62 -11.05
CA VAL A 168 16.45 -2.79 -10.85
C VAL A 168 16.73 -3.54 -9.55
N VAL A 169 16.13 -3.12 -8.45
CA VAL A 169 16.24 -3.78 -7.13
C VAL A 169 15.78 -5.23 -7.20
N ALA A 170 14.63 -5.49 -7.82
CA ALA A 170 14.11 -6.85 -7.94
C ALA A 170 15.05 -7.77 -8.75
N ALA A 171 15.61 -7.28 -9.85
CA ALA A 171 16.58 -8.03 -10.65
C ALA A 171 17.85 -8.34 -9.85
N LEU A 172 18.38 -7.34 -9.13
CA LEU A 172 19.55 -7.52 -8.26
C LEU A 172 19.28 -8.51 -7.10
N GLN A 173 18.11 -8.44 -6.47
CA GLN A 173 17.72 -9.38 -5.41
C GLN A 173 17.65 -10.84 -5.93
N LEU A 174 17.14 -11.06 -7.13
CA LEU A 174 17.05 -12.38 -7.74
C LEU A 174 18.44 -12.98 -8.03
N ILE A 175 19.40 -12.20 -8.54
CA ILE A 175 20.76 -12.67 -8.77
C ILE A 175 21.54 -12.87 -7.45
N HIS A 176 21.31 -12.04 -6.42
CA HIS A 176 21.96 -12.22 -5.11
C HIS A 176 21.46 -13.46 -4.38
N ALA A 177 20.18 -13.83 -4.53
CA ALA A 177 19.66 -15.09 -4.01
C ALA A 177 20.43 -16.29 -4.60
N SER A 178 20.99 -16.15 -5.81
CA SER A 178 21.85 -17.13 -6.46
C SER A 178 23.22 -17.27 -5.77
N HIS A 179 23.80 -16.17 -5.31
CA HIS A 179 25.16 -16.17 -4.71
C HIS A 179 25.15 -16.58 -3.23
N ALA A 180 24.10 -16.27 -2.47
CA ALA A 180 24.00 -16.63 -1.05
C ALA A 180 23.93 -18.15 -0.84
N ASN A 181 23.34 -18.90 -1.78
CA ASN A 181 23.21 -20.35 -1.72
C ASN A 181 24.50 -21.11 -2.12
N ALA A 182 25.44 -20.45 -2.81
CA ALA A 182 26.71 -21.05 -3.18
C ALA A 182 27.71 -21.14 -2.01
N SER A 183 27.50 -20.40 -0.93
CA SER A 183 28.46 -20.27 0.19
C SER A 183 28.04 -20.99 1.48
N THR A 184 26.84 -21.53 1.58
CA THR A 184 26.35 -22.26 2.78
C THR A 184 25.84 -23.65 2.41
N GLN A 185 26.54 -24.69 2.84
CA GLN A 185 26.09 -26.08 2.84
C GLN A 185 24.94 -26.26 3.87
N SER A 186 23.78 -25.65 3.60
CA SER A 186 22.55 -25.90 4.38
C SER A 186 21.55 -26.62 3.48
N HIS A 187 21.08 -27.78 3.92
CA HIS A 187 20.20 -28.71 3.21
C HIS A 187 18.74 -28.23 3.04
N THR A 188 18.52 -26.95 2.80
CA THR A 188 17.22 -26.45 2.31
C THR A 188 17.45 -25.87 0.92
N THR A 189 17.14 -26.67 -0.10
CA THR A 189 17.29 -26.35 -1.52
C THR A 189 16.24 -25.30 -1.94
N SER A 190 16.51 -24.05 -1.62
CA SER A 190 15.95 -22.95 -2.42
C SER A 190 16.92 -22.76 -3.59
N GLU A 191 16.63 -23.39 -4.72
CA GLU A 191 17.42 -23.21 -5.93
C GLU A 191 17.30 -21.75 -6.39
N ALA A 192 18.42 -21.19 -6.84
CA ALA A 192 18.46 -19.88 -7.47
C ALA A 192 17.72 -19.91 -8.82
N PRO A 193 17.24 -18.78 -9.34
CA PRO A 193 16.81 -18.69 -10.73
C PRO A 193 17.88 -19.19 -11.69
N ARG A 194 17.48 -19.91 -12.72
CA ARG A 194 18.41 -20.38 -13.77
C ARG A 194 19.00 -19.22 -14.57
N SER A 195 18.16 -18.23 -14.88
CA SER A 195 18.57 -16.97 -15.47
C SER A 195 17.67 -15.81 -15.02
N VAL A 196 18.23 -14.61 -14.95
CA VAL A 196 17.47 -13.37 -14.69
C VAL A 196 17.72 -12.41 -15.84
N THR A 197 16.63 -11.91 -16.44
CA THR A 197 16.68 -10.91 -17.49
C THR A 197 15.93 -9.66 -17.04
N LEU A 198 16.62 -8.53 -17.00
CA LEU A 198 15.96 -7.22 -16.83
C LEU A 198 15.55 -6.71 -18.22
N MET A 199 14.26 -6.47 -18.41
CA MET A 199 13.70 -6.00 -19.68
C MET A 199 13.10 -4.60 -19.55
N HIS A 200 13.49 -3.71 -20.44
CA HIS A 200 12.86 -2.39 -20.56
C HIS A 200 12.78 -1.96 -22.02
N ARG A 201 11.79 -1.13 -22.33
CA ARG A 201 11.55 -0.63 -23.70
C ARG A 201 12.66 0.27 -24.26
N ARG A 202 13.52 0.84 -23.40
CA ARG A 202 14.64 1.72 -23.74
C ARG A 202 15.81 1.41 -22.83
N ASP A 203 17.02 1.66 -23.29
CA ASP A 203 18.22 1.55 -22.48
C ASP A 203 18.41 2.81 -21.60
N VAL A 204 17.38 3.09 -20.77
CA VAL A 204 17.37 4.19 -19.82
C VAL A 204 16.66 3.70 -18.56
N PHE A 205 17.39 3.65 -17.46
CA PHE A 205 16.90 3.20 -16.16
C PHE A 205 16.93 4.36 -15.16
N SER A 206 15.90 4.44 -14.31
CA SER A 206 15.77 5.46 -13.26
C SER A 206 15.85 4.79 -11.90
N ALA A 207 17.04 4.84 -11.29
CA ALA A 207 17.28 4.32 -9.95
C ALA A 207 18.47 5.09 -9.30
N ASP A 208 18.72 4.81 -8.03
CA ASP A 208 19.91 5.33 -7.34
C ASP A 208 21.19 5.00 -8.13
N PRO A 209 22.17 5.93 -8.25
CA PRO A 209 23.39 5.69 -8.99
C PRO A 209 24.17 4.43 -8.56
N VAL A 210 24.15 4.08 -7.27
CA VAL A 210 24.80 2.87 -6.75
C VAL A 210 24.11 1.60 -7.28
N LEU A 211 22.78 1.60 -7.33
CA LEU A 211 21.98 0.49 -7.89
C LEU A 211 22.18 0.36 -9.41
N LEU A 212 22.25 1.49 -10.12
CA LEU A 212 22.55 1.48 -11.56
C LEU A 212 23.95 0.94 -11.85
N GLN A 213 24.93 1.26 -11.02
CA GLN A 213 26.28 0.71 -11.16
C GLN A 213 26.29 -0.79 -10.89
N ALA A 214 25.67 -1.26 -9.79
CA ALA A 214 25.55 -2.68 -9.49
C ALA A 214 24.83 -3.48 -10.60
N MET A 215 23.79 -2.90 -11.20
CA MET A 215 23.09 -3.48 -12.35
C MET A 215 24.05 -3.63 -13.56
N ARG A 216 24.83 -2.60 -13.87
CA ARG A 216 25.78 -2.63 -15.00
C ARG A 216 26.90 -3.65 -14.78
N ASP A 217 27.41 -3.73 -13.55
CA ASP A 217 28.42 -4.71 -13.16
C ASP A 217 27.89 -6.13 -13.33
N ALA A 218 26.66 -6.38 -12.87
CA ALA A 218 25.99 -7.67 -13.04
C ALA A 218 25.70 -8.04 -14.52
N VAL A 219 25.46 -7.04 -15.37
CA VAL A 219 25.35 -7.27 -16.83
C VAL A 219 26.72 -7.58 -17.42
N ALA A 220 27.78 -6.89 -16.98
CA ALA A 220 29.13 -7.09 -17.47
C ALA A 220 29.73 -8.45 -17.07
N ASP A 221 29.43 -8.96 -15.89
CA ASP A 221 29.88 -10.27 -15.42
C ASP A 221 28.98 -11.44 -15.88
N GLY A 222 27.84 -11.13 -16.53
CA GLY A 222 26.91 -12.10 -17.10
C GLY A 222 25.91 -12.70 -16.10
N SER A 223 25.89 -12.26 -14.84
CA SER A 223 24.92 -12.72 -13.83
C SER A 223 23.51 -12.18 -14.09
N LEU A 224 23.39 -11.01 -14.77
CA LEU A 224 22.15 -10.42 -15.21
C LEU A 224 22.15 -10.23 -16.73
N GLN A 225 21.06 -10.62 -17.38
CA GLN A 225 20.86 -10.33 -18.80
C GLN A 225 20.06 -9.05 -18.97
N LEU A 226 20.44 -8.22 -19.94
CA LEU A 226 19.69 -7.01 -20.30
C LEU A 226 19.00 -7.21 -21.65
N GLN A 227 17.70 -6.99 -21.71
CA GLN A 227 16.89 -7.05 -22.92
C GLN A 227 16.19 -5.72 -23.17
N ILE A 228 16.53 -5.05 -24.27
CA ILE A 228 15.79 -3.86 -24.70
C ILE A 228 14.66 -4.29 -25.64
N GLY A 229 13.43 -3.92 -25.28
CA GLY A 229 12.22 -4.25 -26.03
C GLY A 229 10.96 -4.20 -25.20
N GLN A 230 9.82 -4.47 -25.83
CA GLN A 230 8.51 -4.51 -25.18
C GLN A 230 7.88 -5.89 -25.39
N PRO A 231 7.26 -6.48 -24.35
CA PRO A 231 6.50 -7.70 -24.51
C PRO A 231 5.27 -7.44 -25.40
N THR A 232 5.06 -8.29 -26.39
CA THR A 232 3.94 -8.23 -27.35
C THR A 232 3.05 -9.45 -27.28
N GLY A 233 3.54 -10.57 -26.73
CA GLY A 233 2.79 -11.80 -26.57
C GLY A 233 3.38 -12.68 -25.48
N LEU A 234 2.55 -13.55 -24.92
CA LEU A 234 2.95 -14.64 -24.02
C LEU A 234 2.50 -15.97 -24.61
N VAL A 235 3.43 -16.93 -24.74
CA VAL A 235 3.10 -18.26 -25.21
C VAL A 235 3.07 -19.19 -24.01
N ALA A 236 1.89 -19.76 -23.76
CA ALA A 236 1.63 -20.70 -22.68
C ALA A 236 0.94 -21.95 -23.20
N THR A 237 1.29 -23.10 -22.64
CA THR A 237 0.64 -24.38 -22.93
C THR A 237 0.19 -25.00 -21.61
N GLU A 238 -1.06 -25.44 -21.52
CA GLU A 238 -1.63 -26.04 -20.31
C GLU A 238 -1.48 -25.15 -19.05
N GLY A 239 -1.56 -23.81 -19.24
CA GLY A 239 -1.40 -22.85 -18.14
C GLY A 239 0.05 -22.58 -17.72
N GLN A 240 1.05 -23.16 -18.39
CA GLN A 240 2.48 -22.96 -18.12
C GLN A 240 3.05 -21.97 -19.13
N LEU A 241 3.72 -20.93 -18.64
CA LEU A 241 4.40 -19.93 -19.47
C LEU A 241 5.73 -20.53 -19.99
N HIS A 242 5.96 -20.40 -21.30
CA HIS A 242 7.18 -20.89 -21.96
C HIS A 242 7.98 -19.80 -22.63
N THR A 243 7.31 -18.79 -23.19
CA THR A 243 7.97 -17.77 -24.02
C THR A 243 7.32 -16.41 -23.87
N VAL A 244 8.12 -15.37 -23.81
CA VAL A 244 7.67 -13.99 -24.03
C VAL A 244 8.13 -13.53 -25.41
N GLN A 245 7.19 -13.03 -26.20
CA GLN A 245 7.44 -12.40 -27.49
C GLN A 245 7.77 -10.93 -27.30
N ILE A 246 8.83 -10.45 -27.91
CA ILE A 246 9.39 -9.12 -27.65
C ILE A 246 9.57 -8.36 -28.95
N ALA A 247 8.97 -7.19 -29.06
CA ALA A 247 9.29 -6.22 -30.10
C ALA A 247 10.53 -5.42 -29.69
N THR A 248 11.56 -5.48 -30.46
CA THR A 248 12.82 -4.76 -30.27
C THR A 248 12.78 -3.36 -30.92
N PRO A 249 13.62 -2.41 -30.48
CA PRO A 249 13.62 -1.04 -31.02
C PRO A 249 13.91 -0.92 -32.50
N ASP A 250 14.60 -1.90 -33.09
CA ASP A 250 14.93 -2.01 -34.53
C ASP A 250 13.78 -2.63 -35.34
N GLY A 251 12.63 -2.89 -34.72
CA GLY A 251 11.41 -3.37 -35.40
C GLY A 251 11.33 -4.88 -35.59
N HIS A 252 12.28 -5.66 -35.05
CA HIS A 252 12.21 -7.11 -35.09
C HIS A 252 11.38 -7.66 -33.92
N THR A 253 10.87 -8.86 -34.09
CA THR A 253 10.27 -9.65 -33.00
C THR A 253 11.19 -10.80 -32.67
N LEU A 254 11.44 -11.04 -31.39
CA LEU A 254 12.19 -12.19 -30.90
C LEU A 254 11.38 -12.92 -29.83
N ASP A 255 11.62 -14.22 -29.74
CA ASP A 255 11.06 -15.09 -28.73
C ASP A 255 12.13 -15.36 -27.65
N ARG A 256 11.75 -15.14 -26.38
CA ARG A 256 12.63 -15.43 -25.25
C ARG A 256 11.98 -16.47 -24.35
N PRO A 257 12.68 -17.60 -24.06
CA PRO A 257 12.22 -18.56 -23.05
C PRO A 257 12.06 -17.88 -21.69
N VAL A 258 10.94 -18.16 -21.00
CA VAL A 258 10.63 -17.63 -19.69
C VAL A 258 9.60 -18.52 -19.00
N GLN A 259 9.76 -18.75 -17.71
CA GLN A 259 8.76 -19.43 -16.89
C GLN A 259 8.09 -18.46 -15.92
N GLN A 260 8.77 -17.35 -15.57
CA GLN A 260 8.23 -16.36 -14.63
C GLN A 260 8.48 -14.94 -15.15
N LEU A 261 7.47 -14.11 -15.06
CA LEU A 261 7.55 -12.70 -15.44
C LEU A 261 7.13 -11.84 -14.24
N VAL A 262 8.00 -10.93 -13.79
CA VAL A 262 7.73 -9.99 -12.71
C VAL A 262 7.69 -8.59 -13.30
N ALA A 263 6.50 -7.97 -13.36
CA ALA A 263 6.26 -6.73 -14.09
C ALA A 263 6.13 -5.52 -13.14
N PHE A 264 7.10 -4.61 -13.22
CA PHE A 264 7.12 -3.32 -12.54
C PHE A 264 6.76 -2.20 -13.53
N LEU A 265 5.48 -2.09 -13.86
CA LEU A 265 4.96 -1.13 -14.85
C LEU A 265 4.48 0.18 -14.21
N GLY A 266 4.86 0.41 -12.95
CA GLY A 266 4.39 1.48 -12.11
C GLY A 266 3.07 1.14 -11.39
N LEU A 267 2.71 1.99 -10.44
CA LEU A 267 1.49 1.89 -9.67
C LEU A 267 0.44 2.86 -10.23
N SER A 268 -0.81 2.45 -10.23
CA SER A 268 -1.94 3.31 -10.57
C SER A 268 -2.86 3.39 -9.36
N PRO A 269 -3.06 4.59 -8.80
CA PRO A 269 -4.03 4.76 -7.74
C PRO A 269 -5.44 4.54 -8.29
N LYS A 270 -6.20 3.65 -7.66
CA LYS A 270 -7.59 3.40 -7.98
C LYS A 270 -8.43 3.58 -6.73
N LEU A 271 -9.50 4.35 -6.87
CA LEU A 271 -10.43 4.58 -5.78
C LEU A 271 -11.16 3.29 -5.36
N GLY A 272 -11.27 2.35 -6.29
CA GLY A 272 -11.88 1.05 -6.04
C GLY A 272 -13.35 1.16 -5.60
N PRO A 273 -13.78 0.31 -4.65
CA PRO A 273 -15.16 0.29 -4.15
C PRO A 273 -15.63 1.60 -3.52
N ILE A 274 -14.72 2.46 -3.01
CA ILE A 274 -15.05 3.77 -2.41
C ILE A 274 -15.91 4.61 -3.34
N ALA A 275 -15.68 4.52 -4.65
CA ALA A 275 -16.45 5.25 -5.67
C ALA A 275 -17.95 4.87 -5.69
N ASN A 276 -18.31 3.74 -5.12
CA ASN A 276 -19.67 3.18 -5.14
C ASN A 276 -20.40 3.22 -3.78
N TRP A 277 -19.78 3.85 -2.75
CA TRP A 277 -20.41 3.93 -1.42
C TRP A 277 -21.49 5.02 -1.30
N GLY A 278 -21.79 5.71 -2.41
CA GLY A 278 -22.85 6.74 -2.44
C GLY A 278 -22.47 8.05 -1.78
N LEU A 279 -21.18 8.28 -1.48
CA LEU A 279 -20.69 9.52 -0.88
C LEU A 279 -20.54 10.62 -1.93
N ALA A 280 -20.81 11.86 -1.55
CA ALA A 280 -20.61 13.02 -2.43
C ALA A 280 -19.14 13.15 -2.84
N MET A 281 -18.92 13.30 -4.15
CA MET A 281 -17.57 13.33 -4.71
C MET A 281 -17.39 14.48 -5.71
N GLU A 282 -16.19 15.07 -5.69
CA GLU A 282 -15.71 15.98 -6.71
C GLU A 282 -14.33 15.50 -7.20
N ARG A 283 -14.16 15.33 -8.54
CA ARG A 283 -12.88 14.92 -9.16
C ARG A 283 -12.20 13.71 -8.50
N LYS A 284 -13.00 12.70 -8.15
CA LYS A 284 -12.56 11.47 -7.43
C LYS A 284 -12.08 11.72 -6.00
N GLN A 285 -12.50 12.79 -5.35
CA GLN A 285 -12.25 13.08 -3.96
C GLN A 285 -13.57 13.24 -3.22
N LEU A 286 -13.63 12.79 -1.97
CA LEU A 286 -14.80 12.89 -1.13
C LEU A 286 -15.00 14.33 -0.64
N VAL A 287 -16.18 14.88 -0.84
CA VAL A 287 -16.53 16.22 -0.35
C VAL A 287 -16.76 16.15 1.15
N VAL A 288 -16.16 17.07 1.89
CA VAL A 288 -16.28 17.15 3.35
C VAL A 288 -16.55 18.58 3.81
N ASN A 289 -17.18 18.74 4.99
CA ASN A 289 -17.16 20.01 5.68
C ASN A 289 -15.81 20.20 6.39
N THR A 290 -15.39 21.44 6.58
CA THR A 290 -14.08 21.75 7.18
C THR A 290 -14.13 21.88 8.71
N GLU A 291 -15.31 21.78 9.32
CA GLU A 291 -15.46 21.86 10.77
C GLU A 291 -15.08 20.52 11.44
N SER A 292 -15.49 19.41 10.84
CA SER A 292 -15.29 18.07 11.40
C SER A 292 -14.79 17.04 10.38
N PHE A 293 -14.59 17.42 9.13
CA PHE A 293 -14.26 16.52 8.01
C PHE A 293 -15.26 15.37 7.80
N ALA A 294 -16.52 15.60 8.23
CA ALA A 294 -17.62 14.70 7.94
C ALA A 294 -18.03 14.81 6.46
N THR A 295 -18.41 13.68 5.89
CA THR A 295 -19.05 13.60 4.57
C THR A 295 -20.54 13.98 4.66
N ASP A 296 -21.25 13.86 3.54
CA ASP A 296 -22.71 14.00 3.49
C ASP A 296 -23.48 12.85 4.16
N VAL A 297 -22.81 11.70 4.44
CA VAL A 297 -23.39 10.58 5.16
C VAL A 297 -22.98 10.62 6.64
N PRO A 298 -23.95 10.78 7.58
CA PRO A 298 -23.67 10.83 9.00
C PRO A 298 -22.88 9.62 9.51
N GLY A 299 -21.83 9.87 10.30
CA GLY A 299 -20.95 8.86 10.85
C GLY A 299 -19.75 8.52 9.95
N ILE A 300 -19.70 9.05 8.72
CA ILE A 300 -18.57 8.84 7.80
C ILE A 300 -17.76 10.14 7.67
N PHE A 301 -16.45 10.03 7.91
CA PHE A 301 -15.45 11.09 7.82
C PHE A 301 -14.43 10.76 6.73
N ALA A 302 -13.85 11.79 6.10
CA ALA A 302 -12.77 11.57 5.14
C ALA A 302 -11.61 12.53 5.40
N VAL A 303 -10.40 11.98 5.52
CA VAL A 303 -9.18 12.69 5.92
C VAL A 303 -8.00 12.37 5.01
N GLY A 304 -7.10 13.32 4.82
CA GLY A 304 -5.94 13.17 3.93
C GLY A 304 -6.29 13.38 2.46
N ASP A 305 -5.50 12.81 1.55
CA ASP A 305 -5.57 13.10 0.11
C ASP A 305 -6.87 12.66 -0.57
N ILE A 306 -7.67 11.82 0.11
CA ILE A 306 -8.94 11.31 -0.40
C ILE A 306 -10.03 12.37 -0.40
N ASN A 307 -9.94 13.38 0.45
CA ASN A 307 -10.98 14.40 0.58
C ASN A 307 -10.72 15.67 -0.25
N THR A 308 -11.76 16.48 -0.42
CA THR A 308 -11.69 17.80 -1.03
C THR A 308 -12.57 18.81 -0.30
N TYR A 309 -12.08 20.04 -0.23
CA TYR A 309 -12.74 21.22 0.31
C TYR A 309 -12.04 22.48 -0.23
N PRO A 310 -12.65 23.70 -0.16
CA PRO A 310 -11.99 24.93 -0.60
C PRO A 310 -10.64 25.14 0.09
N GLY A 311 -9.57 25.30 -0.69
CA GLY A 311 -8.21 25.51 -0.18
C GLY A 311 -7.43 24.25 0.17
N LYS A 312 -7.96 23.03 -0.09
CA LYS A 312 -7.28 21.74 0.15
C LYS A 312 -5.85 21.72 -0.40
N LYS A 313 -4.92 21.28 0.46
CA LYS A 313 -3.55 20.89 0.08
C LYS A 313 -3.32 19.44 0.42
N LYS A 314 -2.72 18.67 -0.53
CA LYS A 314 -2.38 17.26 -0.34
C LYS A 314 -1.00 17.17 0.32
N LEU A 315 -0.94 17.49 1.60
CA LEU A 315 0.24 17.40 2.45
C LEU A 315 -0.09 16.52 3.66
N ILE A 316 0.88 15.77 4.13
CA ILE A 316 0.73 14.92 5.32
C ILE A 316 0.30 15.75 6.52
N LEU A 317 0.92 16.93 6.70
CA LEU A 317 0.56 17.92 7.73
C LEU A 317 -0.93 18.28 7.71
N CYS A 318 -1.49 18.59 6.53
CA CYS A 318 -2.91 18.92 6.41
C CYS A 318 -3.78 17.73 6.82
N GLY A 319 -3.41 16.52 6.40
CA GLY A 319 -4.11 15.30 6.81
C GLY A 319 -4.07 15.05 8.32
N PHE A 320 -3.00 15.41 9.03
CA PHE A 320 -2.92 15.31 10.49
C PHE A 320 -3.89 16.29 11.18
N HIS A 321 -3.99 17.53 10.68
CA HIS A 321 -4.98 18.49 11.16
C HIS A 321 -6.41 17.97 10.93
N GLU A 322 -6.70 17.47 9.74
CA GLU A 322 -7.99 16.92 9.37
C GLU A 322 -8.38 15.75 10.29
N ALA A 323 -7.44 14.82 10.54
CA ALA A 323 -7.63 13.68 11.45
C ALA A 323 -7.97 14.13 12.88
N THR A 324 -7.35 15.21 13.34
CA THR A 324 -7.64 15.77 14.66
C THR A 324 -9.09 16.23 14.75
N LEU A 325 -9.54 17.08 13.82
CA LEU A 325 -10.91 17.61 13.84
C LEU A 325 -11.96 16.50 13.64
N ALA A 326 -11.66 15.51 12.77
CA ALA A 326 -12.53 14.37 12.55
C ALA A 326 -12.71 13.53 13.82
N ALA A 327 -11.66 13.34 14.63
CA ALA A 327 -11.77 12.63 15.90
C ALA A 327 -12.67 13.35 16.91
N PHE A 328 -12.61 14.68 16.99
CA PHE A 328 -13.52 15.47 17.82
C PHE A 328 -14.97 15.37 17.31
N GLY A 329 -15.19 15.40 15.99
CA GLY A 329 -16.51 15.20 15.38
C GLY A 329 -17.09 13.81 15.72
N ALA A 330 -16.27 12.77 15.66
CA ALA A 330 -16.66 11.42 15.99
C ALA A 330 -16.96 11.22 17.49
N ALA A 331 -16.23 11.90 18.37
CA ALA A 331 -16.45 11.81 19.83
C ALA A 331 -17.88 12.21 20.21
N ALA A 332 -18.48 13.18 19.51
CA ALA A 332 -19.88 13.54 19.74
C ALA A 332 -20.88 12.44 19.32
N ILE A 333 -20.52 11.59 18.37
CA ILE A 333 -21.34 10.44 17.94
C ILE A 333 -21.13 9.24 18.88
N VAL A 334 -19.87 8.93 19.19
CA VAL A 334 -19.53 7.75 19.99
C VAL A 334 -19.93 7.91 21.45
N HIS A 335 -19.78 9.12 21.99
CA HIS A 335 -20.03 9.48 23.38
C HIS A 335 -21.04 10.65 23.52
N PRO A 336 -22.32 10.49 23.08
CA PRO A 336 -23.27 11.60 22.94
C PRO A 336 -23.62 12.28 24.27
N THR A 337 -23.43 11.61 25.38
CA THR A 337 -23.70 12.17 26.73
C THR A 337 -22.46 12.75 27.41
N ARG A 338 -21.27 12.53 26.84
CA ARG A 338 -20.00 13.02 27.40
C ARG A 338 -19.68 14.38 26.82
N LYS A 339 -19.45 15.37 27.66
CA LYS A 339 -18.93 16.65 27.20
C LYS A 339 -17.51 16.45 26.68
N THR A 340 -17.32 16.65 25.37
CA THR A 340 -15.98 16.59 24.74
C THR A 340 -15.17 17.79 25.23
N LEU A 341 -14.19 17.54 26.08
CA LEU A 341 -13.27 18.56 26.57
C LEU A 341 -11.98 18.48 25.75
N LEU A 342 -11.44 19.63 25.37
CA LEU A 342 -10.08 19.70 24.87
C LEU A 342 -9.11 19.36 26.00
N GLN A 343 -8.55 18.15 25.97
CA GLN A 343 -7.55 17.72 26.93
C GLN A 343 -6.17 17.75 26.28
N TYR A 344 -5.24 18.44 26.92
CA TYR A 344 -3.85 18.43 26.48
C TYR A 344 -3.17 17.13 26.87
N THR A 345 -2.38 16.55 25.95
CA THR A 345 -1.65 15.30 26.16
C THR A 345 -0.66 15.36 27.34
N THR A 346 -0.13 16.54 27.62
CA THR A 346 0.76 16.82 28.76
C THR A 346 0.08 16.68 30.12
N THR A 347 -1.26 16.72 30.19
CA THR A 347 -2.06 16.62 31.41
C THR A 347 -3.03 15.46 31.40
N SER A 348 -3.00 14.62 30.36
CA SER A 348 -3.88 13.45 30.24
C SER A 348 -3.40 12.31 31.14
N THR A 349 -4.07 12.13 32.27
CA THR A 349 -3.78 11.01 33.19
C THR A 349 -3.99 9.66 32.55
N GLU A 350 -4.99 9.51 31.68
CA GLU A 350 -5.24 8.27 30.94
C GLU A 350 -4.11 7.95 29.96
N LEU A 351 -3.66 8.94 29.16
CA LEU A 351 -2.51 8.73 28.28
C LEU A 351 -1.24 8.37 29.07
N HIS A 352 -1.00 9.05 30.20
CA HIS A 352 0.15 8.76 31.05
C HIS A 352 0.08 7.35 31.60
N ARG A 353 -1.11 6.89 32.03
CA ARG A 353 -1.34 5.50 32.46
C ARG A 353 -1.05 4.50 31.34
N LEU A 354 -1.54 4.74 30.13
CA LEU A 354 -1.29 3.89 28.96
C LEU A 354 0.19 3.85 28.56
N LEU A 355 0.93 4.93 28.80
CA LEU A 355 2.38 5.00 28.60
C LEU A 355 3.19 4.42 29.76
N GLY A 356 2.56 4.00 30.86
CA GLY A 356 3.24 3.46 32.03
C GLY A 356 4.02 4.51 32.82
N LEU A 357 3.59 5.78 32.77
CA LEU A 357 4.25 6.90 33.46
C LEU A 357 3.65 7.19 34.84
N VAL A 358 2.50 6.62 35.15
CA VAL A 358 1.76 6.72 36.41
C VAL A 358 1.08 5.41 36.71
#